data_a24a89189530f3b9f7e94ab1f4eab0da
#
_entry.id   a24a89189530f3b9f7e94ab1f4eab0da
#
_cell.length_a   1.000
_cell.length_b   1.000
_cell.length_c   1.000
_cell.angle_alpha   90.00
_cell.angle_beta   90.00
_cell.angle_gamma   90.00
#
_symmetry.space_group_name_H-M   'P 1'
#
loop_
_entity.id
_entity.type
_entity.pdbx_description
1 polymer ?
#
loop_
_entity_poly.entity_id
_entity_poly.type
_entity_poly.pdbx_seq_one_letter_code
_entity_poly.pdbx_strand_id
1 'polypeptide(L)'
;AAAEQIRIGIVVGQATAELSCEDEFTVRDSAGKTTTMPKGKYFIHAQQGKLFFDDNNVFGNEAFVAAAAGKSSPQINKRSYKGDFQLQAEQGDKLLVVNRLPLEDYLASVLPAKTMSVWPDEVIKAQAVAARSYALYKMQHSDKAYALLATDRELPYEGTGKRIEKEAVTKLIQATKGQYLVDAYGRAIEAVTTSSSGDRTESALNLRGTAVSYLQSVEDYDSDSPEYTWESRIAPALLESLAAQRGYTTGKLTSIRLSPLDDAGVDRTPTGRVKYIILSGEAGAVKISGSELQDLLGLNSTLFDIETGTPVPETLKVPIEDHYGMEIGSKDIGIKVNESKKPVWKNLVRSYHLLGGGKEEKIIFRGKGKGSGLGLSAWGARGMANADAKATYKTILAHYYPGTQLVR
;
A
#
# COMPACT_ATOMS: atom_id res chain seq x y z
N ALA A 1 -25.40 10.27 -20.50
CA ALA A 1 -23.98 10.01 -20.66
C ALA A 1 -23.71 8.57 -20.22
N ALA A 2 -22.96 7.80 -21.02
CA ALA A 2 -22.54 6.45 -20.63
C ALA A 2 -21.74 6.54 -19.33
N ALA A 3 -21.97 5.61 -18.38
CA ALA A 3 -21.22 5.56 -17.15
C ALA A 3 -19.72 5.35 -17.46
N GLU A 4 -18.85 6.09 -16.79
CA GLU A 4 -17.41 5.96 -16.97
C GLU A 4 -16.94 4.56 -16.56
N GLN A 5 -16.22 3.89 -17.47
CA GLN A 5 -15.79 2.51 -17.29
C GLN A 5 -14.33 2.48 -16.81
N ILE A 6 -14.05 1.64 -15.81
CA ILE A 6 -12.69 1.34 -15.38
C ILE A 6 -12.29 -0.08 -15.77
N ARG A 7 -11.01 -0.30 -16.01
CA ARG A 7 -10.42 -1.59 -16.37
C ARG A 7 -9.44 -2.03 -15.30
N ILE A 8 -9.68 -3.21 -14.74
CA ILE A 8 -8.89 -3.77 -13.65
C ILE A 8 -8.23 -5.07 -14.10
N GLY A 9 -6.92 -5.14 -14.04
CA GLY A 9 -6.17 -6.37 -14.30
C GLY A 9 -6.35 -7.36 -13.16
N ILE A 10 -7.11 -8.43 -13.38
CA ILE A 10 -7.42 -9.44 -12.35
C ILE A 10 -6.59 -10.71 -12.48
N VAL A 11 -6.13 -11.05 -13.68
CA VAL A 11 -5.14 -12.11 -13.95
C VAL A 11 -4.07 -11.50 -14.83
N VAL A 12 -2.85 -11.45 -14.37
CA VAL A 12 -1.73 -10.82 -15.09
C VAL A 12 -0.49 -11.71 -15.00
N GLY A 13 0.06 -12.08 -16.16
CA GLY A 13 1.31 -12.84 -16.25
C GLY A 13 1.21 -14.29 -15.80
N GLN A 14 0.03 -14.84 -15.62
CA GLN A 14 -0.21 -16.24 -15.29
C GLN A 14 -0.49 -17.05 -16.55
N ALA A 15 -0.27 -18.37 -16.51
CA ALA A 15 -0.50 -19.25 -17.66
C ALA A 15 -1.98 -19.55 -17.87
N THR A 16 -2.77 -19.64 -16.80
CA THR A 16 -4.15 -20.13 -16.83
C THR A 16 -5.05 -19.35 -15.89
N ALA A 17 -6.35 -19.39 -16.16
CA ALA A 17 -7.40 -18.97 -15.23
C ALA A 17 -8.59 -19.94 -15.35
N GLU A 18 -9.38 -20.03 -14.28
CA GLU A 18 -10.64 -20.79 -14.29
C GLU A 18 -11.80 -19.79 -14.52
N LEU A 19 -12.63 -20.09 -15.51
CA LEU A 19 -13.90 -19.41 -15.73
C LEU A 19 -15.03 -20.40 -15.41
N SER A 20 -16.00 -19.98 -14.61
CA SER A 20 -17.20 -20.77 -14.35
C SER A 20 -18.45 -19.91 -14.47
N CYS A 21 -19.51 -20.48 -14.98
CA CYS A 21 -20.80 -19.79 -15.09
C CYS A 21 -21.95 -20.77 -14.84
N GLU A 22 -22.92 -20.32 -14.05
CA GLU A 22 -24.14 -21.11 -13.77
C GLU A 22 -25.16 -21.07 -14.89
N ASP A 23 -25.03 -20.09 -15.78
CA ASP A 23 -25.85 -19.91 -16.98
C ASP A 23 -24.97 -19.93 -18.23
N GLU A 24 -25.60 -19.92 -19.41
CA GLU A 24 -24.91 -19.64 -20.65
C GLU A 24 -24.32 -18.22 -20.63
N PHE A 25 -23.23 -18.03 -21.33
CA PHE A 25 -22.55 -16.74 -21.45
C PHE A 25 -22.03 -16.53 -22.87
N THR A 26 -21.62 -15.33 -23.19
CA THR A 26 -21.16 -14.98 -24.54
C THR A 26 -19.66 -14.73 -24.57
N VAL A 27 -19.02 -15.15 -25.64
CA VAL A 27 -17.63 -14.84 -25.97
C VAL A 27 -17.59 -14.21 -27.35
N ARG A 28 -17.11 -12.97 -27.43
CA ARG A 28 -16.91 -12.26 -28.70
C ARG A 28 -15.42 -12.21 -29.01
N ASP A 29 -15.03 -12.75 -30.16
CA ASP A 29 -13.64 -12.75 -30.59
C ASP A 29 -13.22 -11.38 -31.21
N SER A 30 -11.94 -11.26 -31.56
CA SER A 30 -11.36 -10.04 -32.17
C SER A 30 -11.94 -9.71 -33.54
N ALA A 31 -12.54 -10.69 -34.25
CA ALA A 31 -13.24 -10.49 -35.53
C ALA A 31 -14.68 -10.03 -35.34
N GLY A 32 -15.18 -9.93 -34.10
CA GLY A 32 -16.54 -9.51 -33.78
C GLY A 32 -17.55 -10.65 -33.77
N LYS A 33 -17.13 -11.89 -34.00
CA LYS A 33 -18.04 -13.06 -33.94
C LYS A 33 -18.34 -13.36 -32.46
N THR A 34 -19.64 -13.48 -32.17
CA THR A 34 -20.14 -13.83 -30.84
C THR A 34 -20.55 -15.31 -30.82
N THR A 35 -20.03 -16.03 -29.84
CA THR A 35 -20.35 -17.43 -29.57
C THR A 35 -21.03 -17.53 -28.21
N THR A 36 -22.16 -18.22 -28.13
CA THR A 36 -22.80 -18.55 -26.85
C THR A 36 -22.17 -19.84 -26.31
N MET A 37 -21.61 -19.76 -25.12
CA MET A 37 -20.99 -20.87 -24.43
C MET A 37 -21.97 -21.47 -23.42
N PRO A 38 -22.07 -22.81 -23.32
CA PRO A 38 -22.88 -23.47 -22.31
C PRO A 38 -22.41 -23.14 -20.89
N LYS A 39 -23.32 -23.23 -19.92
CA LYS A 39 -22.95 -23.20 -18.51
C LYS A 39 -21.91 -24.27 -18.18
N GLY A 40 -21.03 -23.98 -17.24
CA GLY A 40 -20.01 -24.93 -16.81
C GLY A 40 -18.73 -24.26 -16.36
N LYS A 41 -17.70 -25.07 -16.26
CA LYS A 41 -16.36 -24.67 -15.86
C LYS A 41 -15.40 -24.85 -17.02
N TYR A 42 -14.58 -23.83 -17.27
CA TYR A 42 -13.62 -23.79 -18.36
C TYR A 42 -12.25 -23.39 -17.84
N PHE A 43 -11.19 -24.08 -18.32
CA PHE A 43 -9.82 -23.63 -18.14
C PHE A 43 -9.42 -22.74 -19.31
N ILE A 44 -9.13 -21.49 -19.01
CA ILE A 44 -8.67 -20.53 -20.01
C ILE A 44 -7.15 -20.51 -19.97
N HIS A 45 -6.52 -20.62 -21.15
CA HIS A 45 -5.08 -20.49 -21.31
C HIS A 45 -4.75 -19.82 -22.65
N ALA A 46 -3.54 -19.31 -22.74
CA ALA A 46 -2.97 -18.77 -23.96
C ALA A 46 -1.92 -19.73 -24.50
N GLN A 47 -1.93 -19.97 -25.80
CA GLN A 47 -0.93 -20.78 -26.48
C GLN A 47 -0.71 -20.25 -27.91
N GLN A 48 0.54 -19.99 -28.25
CA GLN A 48 0.92 -19.48 -29.59
C GLN A 48 0.10 -18.25 -30.02
N GLY A 49 -0.13 -17.32 -29.09
CA GLY A 49 -0.86 -16.09 -29.34
C GLY A 49 -2.38 -16.24 -29.47
N LYS A 50 -2.93 -17.37 -29.12
CA LYS A 50 -4.39 -17.63 -29.17
C LYS A 50 -4.91 -18.00 -27.79
N LEU A 51 -6.19 -17.67 -27.57
CA LEU A 51 -6.94 -18.01 -26.37
C LEU A 51 -7.68 -19.33 -26.57
N PHE A 52 -7.60 -20.20 -25.56
CA PHE A 52 -8.30 -21.47 -25.51
C PHE A 52 -9.20 -21.52 -24.27
N PHE A 53 -10.43 -22.00 -24.48
CA PHE A 53 -11.34 -22.40 -23.42
C PHE A 53 -11.40 -23.93 -23.45
N ASP A 54 -10.74 -24.55 -22.48
CA ASP A 54 -10.33 -25.95 -22.55
C ASP A 54 -9.50 -26.20 -23.83
N ASP A 55 -9.50 -27.42 -24.37
CA ASP A 55 -8.70 -27.75 -25.54
C ASP A 55 -9.42 -27.52 -26.87
N ASN A 56 -10.75 -27.36 -26.83
CA ASN A 56 -11.61 -27.45 -28.03
C ASN A 56 -12.15 -26.10 -28.53
N ASN A 57 -12.17 -25.08 -27.69
CA ASN A 57 -12.70 -23.78 -28.07
C ASN A 57 -11.57 -22.76 -28.21
N VAL A 58 -11.31 -22.32 -29.42
CA VAL A 58 -10.23 -21.38 -29.76
C VAL A 58 -10.83 -20.04 -30.18
N PHE A 59 -10.36 -18.98 -29.52
CA PHE A 59 -10.73 -17.61 -29.84
C PHE A 59 -9.46 -16.83 -30.13
N GLY A 60 -9.26 -16.19 -31.17
CA GLY A 60 -8.08 -15.39 -31.56
C GLY A 60 -7.14 -14.95 -30.42
N ASN A 61 -6.46 -13.84 -30.58
CA ASN A 61 -5.55 -13.30 -29.56
C ASN A 61 -6.27 -12.50 -28.44
N GLU A 62 -7.52 -12.12 -28.69
CA GLU A 62 -8.35 -11.31 -27.79
C GLU A 62 -9.79 -11.81 -27.84
N ALA A 63 -10.45 -11.80 -26.70
CA ALA A 63 -11.86 -12.11 -26.58
C ALA A 63 -12.52 -11.29 -25.46
N PHE A 64 -13.83 -11.06 -25.62
CA PHE A 64 -14.66 -10.38 -24.63
C PHE A 64 -15.71 -11.33 -24.12
N VAL A 65 -15.72 -11.54 -22.80
CA VAL A 65 -16.63 -12.45 -22.11
C VAL A 65 -17.66 -11.65 -21.33
N ALA A 66 -18.91 -11.95 -21.54
CA ALA A 66 -20.02 -11.28 -20.85
C ALA A 66 -21.13 -12.26 -20.49
N ALA A 67 -21.95 -11.89 -19.51
CA ALA A 67 -23.20 -12.58 -19.24
C ALA A 67 -24.12 -12.52 -20.46
N ALA A 68 -24.83 -13.61 -20.74
CA ALA A 68 -25.97 -13.55 -21.66
C ALA A 68 -27.08 -12.64 -21.08
N ALA A 69 -27.93 -12.08 -21.92
CA ALA A 69 -28.97 -11.16 -21.49
C ALA A 69 -29.87 -11.75 -20.38
N GLY A 70 -29.93 -11.07 -19.23
CA GLY A 70 -30.72 -11.50 -18.08
C GLY A 70 -30.19 -12.73 -17.32
N LYS A 71 -28.96 -13.14 -17.61
CA LYS A 71 -28.30 -14.30 -16.99
C LYS A 71 -27.21 -13.89 -16.02
N SER A 72 -26.70 -14.88 -15.26
CA SER A 72 -25.60 -14.70 -14.32
C SER A 72 -24.29 -14.36 -15.03
N SER A 73 -23.48 -13.50 -14.40
CA SER A 73 -22.13 -13.23 -14.88
C SER A 73 -21.19 -14.39 -14.59
N PRO A 74 -20.22 -14.67 -15.49
CA PRO A 74 -19.16 -15.61 -15.21
C PRO A 74 -18.32 -15.22 -14.00
N GLN A 75 -17.79 -16.23 -13.30
CA GLN A 75 -16.78 -16.07 -12.27
C GLN A 75 -15.39 -16.32 -12.86
N ILE A 76 -14.40 -15.63 -12.35
CA ILE A 76 -12.99 -15.86 -12.66
C ILE A 76 -12.28 -16.28 -11.37
N ASN A 77 -11.61 -17.43 -11.42
CA ASN A 77 -10.92 -18.01 -10.27
C ASN A 77 -11.82 -18.04 -9.01
N LYS A 78 -13.06 -18.50 -9.20
CA LYS A 78 -14.11 -18.64 -8.16
C LYS A 78 -14.57 -17.31 -7.53
N ARG A 79 -14.26 -16.18 -8.14
CA ARG A 79 -14.71 -14.85 -7.70
C ARG A 79 -15.73 -14.28 -8.66
N SER A 80 -16.76 -13.65 -8.11
CA SER A 80 -17.79 -12.93 -8.85
C SER A 80 -17.39 -11.47 -9.07
N TYR A 81 -17.72 -10.95 -10.25
CA TYR A 81 -17.42 -9.57 -10.64
C TYR A 81 -18.62 -8.96 -11.33
N LYS A 82 -18.81 -7.66 -11.15
CA LYS A 82 -19.71 -6.88 -12.02
C LYS A 82 -19.02 -6.57 -13.35
N GLY A 83 -19.83 -6.28 -14.37
CA GLY A 83 -19.31 -5.93 -15.68
C GLY A 83 -18.92 -7.14 -16.51
N ASP A 84 -18.02 -6.93 -17.43
CA ASP A 84 -17.53 -7.95 -18.36
C ASP A 84 -16.01 -8.13 -18.28
N PHE A 85 -15.47 -9.01 -19.11
CA PHE A 85 -14.06 -9.35 -19.12
C PHE A 85 -13.47 -9.22 -20.51
N GLN A 86 -12.29 -8.64 -20.59
CA GLN A 86 -11.41 -8.69 -21.75
C GLN A 86 -10.27 -9.67 -21.47
N LEU A 87 -10.09 -10.62 -22.36
CA LEU A 87 -9.03 -11.61 -22.30
C LEU A 87 -8.04 -11.34 -23.42
N GLN A 88 -6.74 -11.44 -23.12
CA GLN A 88 -5.67 -11.33 -24.12
C GLN A 88 -4.66 -12.44 -23.94
N ALA A 89 -4.21 -13.00 -25.07
CA ALA A 89 -3.02 -13.85 -25.12
C ALA A 89 -1.80 -12.95 -25.25
N GLU A 90 -0.89 -13.05 -24.27
CA GLU A 90 0.35 -12.28 -24.23
C GLU A 90 1.57 -13.15 -24.56
N GLN A 91 2.71 -12.50 -24.76
CA GLN A 91 3.97 -13.20 -25.06
C GLN A 91 4.33 -14.22 -23.98
N GLY A 92 4.93 -15.35 -24.41
CA GLY A 92 5.33 -16.43 -23.51
C GLY A 92 4.15 -17.25 -22.98
N ASP A 93 3.09 -17.36 -23.77
CA ASP A 93 1.86 -18.10 -23.43
C ASP A 93 1.27 -17.64 -22.08
N LYS A 94 1.30 -16.33 -21.85
CA LYS A 94 0.71 -15.69 -20.67
C LYS A 94 -0.70 -15.22 -20.98
N LEU A 95 -1.55 -15.26 -19.96
CA LEU A 95 -2.94 -14.82 -20.01
C LEU A 95 -3.08 -13.49 -19.27
N LEU A 96 -3.78 -12.55 -19.91
CA LEU A 96 -4.28 -11.34 -19.28
C LEU A 96 -5.80 -11.40 -19.21
N VAL A 97 -6.37 -11.21 -18.03
CA VAL A 97 -7.81 -11.01 -17.84
C VAL A 97 -8.04 -9.65 -17.20
N VAL A 98 -8.82 -8.82 -17.87
CA VAL A 98 -9.20 -7.48 -17.43
C VAL A 98 -10.69 -7.45 -17.16
N ASN A 99 -11.09 -7.06 -15.97
CA ASN A 99 -12.49 -6.79 -15.65
C ASN A 99 -12.83 -5.35 -16.02
N ARG A 100 -13.88 -5.16 -16.79
CA ARG A 100 -14.40 -3.84 -17.19
C ARG A 100 -15.74 -3.61 -16.53
N LEU A 101 -15.88 -2.52 -15.79
CA LEU A 101 -17.10 -2.21 -15.05
C LEU A 101 -17.25 -0.69 -14.87
N PRO A 102 -18.46 -0.20 -14.55
CA PRO A 102 -18.64 1.19 -14.19
C PRO A 102 -17.78 1.58 -12.99
N LEU A 103 -17.17 2.76 -13.04
CA LEU A 103 -16.31 3.27 -11.95
C LEU A 103 -17.02 3.26 -10.60
N GLU A 104 -18.29 3.65 -10.55
CA GLU A 104 -19.05 3.68 -9.29
C GLU A 104 -19.30 2.27 -8.73
N ASP A 105 -19.47 1.27 -9.57
CA ASP A 105 -19.56 -0.14 -9.15
C ASP A 105 -18.23 -0.66 -8.60
N TYR A 106 -17.12 -0.26 -9.21
CA TYR A 106 -15.78 -0.55 -8.69
C TYR A 106 -15.57 0.05 -7.29
N LEU A 107 -15.91 1.33 -7.10
CA LEU A 107 -15.82 2.00 -5.80
C LEU A 107 -16.69 1.31 -4.75
N ALA A 108 -17.91 0.90 -5.10
CA ALA A 108 -18.78 0.13 -4.20
C ALA A 108 -18.20 -1.23 -3.81
N SER A 109 -17.29 -1.77 -4.61
CA SER A 109 -16.61 -3.04 -4.33
C SER A 109 -15.36 -2.89 -3.46
N VAL A 110 -14.61 -1.79 -3.61
CA VAL A 110 -13.32 -1.60 -2.90
C VAL A 110 -13.45 -0.81 -1.60
N LEU A 111 -14.34 0.16 -1.53
CA LEU A 111 -14.48 1.04 -0.37
C LEU A 111 -14.89 0.31 0.92
N PRO A 112 -15.84 -0.64 0.91
CA PRO A 112 -16.24 -1.32 2.14
C PRO A 112 -15.10 -2.05 2.87
N ALA A 113 -14.00 -2.37 2.18
CA ALA A 113 -12.80 -2.94 2.81
C ALA A 113 -11.95 -1.89 3.56
N LYS A 114 -12.06 -0.63 3.18
CA LYS A 114 -11.29 0.49 3.71
C LYS A 114 -12.06 1.32 4.73
N THR A 115 -13.38 1.14 4.82
CA THR A 115 -14.26 1.95 5.65
C THR A 115 -14.98 1.10 6.68
N MET A 116 -15.32 1.71 7.80
CA MET A 116 -16.20 1.13 8.81
C MET A 116 -17.58 1.79 8.70
N SER A 117 -18.63 0.98 8.55
CA SER A 117 -20.01 1.46 8.38
C SER A 117 -20.53 2.29 9.56
N VAL A 118 -19.93 2.12 10.75
CA VAL A 118 -20.25 2.87 11.97
C VAL A 118 -19.55 4.22 12.07
N TRP A 119 -18.69 4.55 11.11
CA TRP A 119 -17.99 5.84 11.10
C TRP A 119 -18.89 6.98 10.62
N PRO A 120 -18.57 8.24 10.96
CA PRO A 120 -19.33 9.38 10.47
C PRO A 120 -19.45 9.39 8.95
N ASP A 121 -20.62 9.74 8.45
CA ASP A 121 -20.92 9.79 7.01
C ASP A 121 -19.93 10.66 6.24
N GLU A 122 -19.51 11.78 6.84
CA GLU A 122 -18.56 12.71 6.21
C GLU A 122 -17.18 12.09 5.99
N VAL A 123 -16.76 11.16 6.84
CA VAL A 123 -15.51 10.41 6.66
C VAL A 123 -15.62 9.46 5.46
N ILE A 124 -16.72 8.72 5.38
CA ILE A 124 -16.97 7.78 4.27
C ILE A 124 -17.09 8.52 2.93
N LYS A 125 -17.77 9.68 2.93
CA LYS A 125 -17.83 10.55 1.73
C LYS A 125 -16.45 11.04 1.31
N ALA A 126 -15.61 11.45 2.27
CA ALA A 126 -14.23 11.87 1.97
C ALA A 126 -13.42 10.72 1.38
N GLN A 127 -13.53 9.52 1.94
CA GLN A 127 -12.87 8.33 1.41
C GLN A 127 -13.38 7.96 0.01
N ALA A 128 -14.67 8.11 -0.26
CA ALA A 128 -15.25 7.88 -1.59
C ALA A 128 -14.69 8.85 -2.63
N VAL A 129 -14.60 10.13 -2.32
CA VAL A 129 -14.03 11.15 -3.21
C VAL A 129 -12.54 10.89 -3.43
N ALA A 130 -11.78 10.58 -2.39
CA ALA A 130 -10.36 10.24 -2.51
C ALA A 130 -10.13 9.00 -3.39
N ALA A 131 -10.89 7.93 -3.17
CA ALA A 131 -10.79 6.70 -3.97
C ALA A 131 -11.13 6.94 -5.45
N ARG A 132 -12.17 7.74 -5.71
CA ARG A 132 -12.56 8.12 -7.07
C ARG A 132 -11.46 8.94 -7.75
N SER A 133 -10.89 9.90 -7.04
CA SER A 133 -9.77 10.72 -7.54
C SER A 133 -8.56 9.85 -7.89
N TYR A 134 -8.19 8.93 -7.01
CA TYR A 134 -7.10 7.99 -7.24
C TYR A 134 -7.34 7.09 -8.45
N ALA A 135 -8.54 6.52 -8.56
CA ALA A 135 -8.91 5.68 -9.70
C ALA A 135 -8.83 6.46 -11.03
N LEU A 136 -9.37 7.68 -11.07
CA LEU A 136 -9.30 8.57 -12.23
C LEU A 136 -7.85 8.94 -12.58
N TYR A 137 -7.04 9.25 -11.58
CA TYR A 137 -5.61 9.49 -11.78
C TYR A 137 -4.93 8.28 -12.45
N LYS A 138 -5.18 7.08 -11.97
CA LYS A 138 -4.63 5.85 -12.57
C LYS A 138 -5.15 5.61 -14.00
N MET A 139 -6.41 5.88 -14.25
CA MET A 139 -6.97 5.80 -15.60
C MET A 139 -6.30 6.76 -16.58
N GLN A 140 -5.98 7.98 -16.14
CA GLN A 140 -5.32 9.01 -16.95
C GLN A 140 -3.83 8.73 -17.20
N HIS A 141 -3.16 7.98 -16.33
CA HIS A 141 -1.72 7.74 -16.38
C HIS A 141 -1.34 6.32 -16.84
N SER A 142 -2.31 5.45 -17.09
CA SER A 142 -2.01 4.10 -17.53
C SER A 142 -1.82 4.02 -19.04
N ASP A 143 -0.74 3.40 -19.46
CA ASP A 143 -0.43 2.99 -20.84
C ASP A 143 -0.76 1.52 -21.10
N LYS A 144 -1.31 0.81 -20.11
CA LYS A 144 -1.64 -0.61 -20.16
C LYS A 144 -3.11 -0.84 -20.54
N ALA A 145 -3.46 -2.08 -20.80
CA ALA A 145 -4.84 -2.49 -21.04
C ALA A 145 -5.76 -2.31 -19.81
N TYR A 146 -5.18 -2.04 -18.64
CA TYR A 146 -5.88 -1.79 -17.38
C TYR A 146 -5.35 -0.54 -16.68
N ALA A 147 -6.20 0.11 -15.92
CA ALA A 147 -5.83 1.27 -15.10
C ALA A 147 -5.14 0.87 -13.80
N LEU A 148 -5.62 -0.21 -13.17
CA LEU A 148 -5.17 -0.73 -11.89
C LEU A 148 -5.07 -2.25 -11.95
N LEU A 149 -4.18 -2.80 -11.12
CA LEU A 149 -4.21 -4.22 -10.77
C LEU A 149 -5.23 -4.47 -9.65
N ALA A 150 -5.82 -5.65 -9.62
CA ALA A 150 -6.65 -6.09 -8.49
C ALA A 150 -5.85 -6.12 -7.16
N THR A 151 -4.53 -6.27 -7.26
CA THR A 151 -3.60 -6.27 -6.13
C THR A 151 -3.07 -4.87 -5.78
N ASP A 152 -3.63 -3.80 -6.35
CA ASP A 152 -3.26 -2.43 -5.99
C ASP A 152 -3.36 -2.23 -4.47
N ARG A 153 -2.33 -1.64 -3.87
CA ARG A 153 -2.26 -1.48 -2.41
C ARG A 153 -3.24 -0.43 -1.89
N GLU A 154 -3.54 0.60 -2.69
CA GLU A 154 -4.47 1.65 -2.31
C GLU A 154 -5.92 1.17 -2.41
N LEU A 155 -6.26 0.50 -3.50
CA LEU A 155 -7.61 0.01 -3.80
C LEU A 155 -7.60 -1.49 -4.12
N PRO A 156 -7.37 -2.37 -3.14
CA PRO A 156 -7.43 -3.82 -3.36
C PRO A 156 -8.83 -4.24 -3.83
N TYR A 157 -8.88 -5.03 -4.90
CA TYR A 157 -10.13 -5.43 -5.54
C TYR A 157 -10.30 -6.95 -5.54
N GLU A 158 -11.36 -7.42 -4.93
CA GLU A 158 -11.70 -8.85 -4.82
C GLU A 158 -13.03 -9.20 -5.49
N GLY A 159 -13.50 -8.34 -6.39
CA GLY A 159 -14.79 -8.49 -7.02
C GLY A 159 -15.95 -8.11 -6.11
N THR A 160 -17.12 -8.69 -6.37
CA THR A 160 -18.33 -8.47 -5.56
C THR A 160 -18.28 -9.36 -4.31
N GLY A 161 -17.76 -8.82 -3.19
CA GLY A 161 -17.68 -9.57 -1.94
C GLY A 161 -19.04 -9.86 -1.29
N LYS A 162 -19.09 -10.83 -0.39
CA LYS A 162 -20.21 -11.11 0.50
C LYS A 162 -20.30 -10.00 1.56
N ARG A 163 -21.23 -9.03 1.44
CA ARG A 163 -21.29 -7.97 2.45
C ARG A 163 -22.68 -7.46 2.73
N ILE A 164 -23.07 -7.62 3.96
CA ILE A 164 -24.29 -7.07 4.57
C ILE A 164 -24.15 -5.54 4.76
N GLU A 165 -22.94 -5.04 4.96
CA GLU A 165 -22.63 -3.62 5.24
C GLU A 165 -22.52 -2.73 3.98
N LYS A 166 -22.67 -3.29 2.79
CA LYS A 166 -22.53 -2.58 1.51
C LYS A 166 -23.53 -1.45 1.32
N GLU A 167 -24.74 -1.58 1.83
CA GLU A 167 -25.82 -0.64 1.50
C GLU A 167 -25.57 0.75 2.08
N ALA A 168 -25.14 0.86 3.33
CA ALA A 168 -24.85 2.14 3.97
C ALA A 168 -23.69 2.87 3.26
N VAL A 169 -22.61 2.17 2.96
CA VAL A 169 -21.45 2.72 2.24
C VAL A 169 -21.84 3.11 0.82
N THR A 170 -22.60 2.27 0.12
CA THR A 170 -23.05 2.53 -1.25
C THR A 170 -23.89 3.80 -1.36
N LYS A 171 -24.78 4.06 -0.38
CA LYS A 171 -25.55 5.31 -0.33
C LYS A 171 -24.66 6.56 -0.28
N LEU A 172 -23.57 6.50 0.50
CA LEU A 172 -22.63 7.61 0.64
C LEU A 172 -21.74 7.79 -0.58
N ILE A 173 -21.37 6.70 -1.26
CA ILE A 173 -20.71 6.76 -2.57
C ILE A 173 -21.62 7.46 -3.58
N GLN A 174 -22.90 7.10 -3.62
CA GLN A 174 -23.89 7.73 -4.50
C GLN A 174 -24.11 9.21 -4.16
N ALA A 175 -24.10 9.60 -2.89
CA ALA A 175 -24.20 11.00 -2.47
C ALA A 175 -23.05 11.88 -3.00
N THR A 176 -21.90 11.29 -3.26
CA THR A 176 -20.72 11.98 -3.83
C THR A 176 -20.47 11.61 -5.30
N LYS A 177 -21.43 10.98 -5.97
CA LYS A 177 -21.28 10.47 -7.34
C LYS A 177 -20.67 11.51 -8.27
N GLY A 178 -19.63 11.11 -9.00
CA GLY A 178 -18.94 11.94 -9.98
C GLY A 178 -18.02 13.00 -9.38
N GLN A 179 -17.96 13.16 -8.04
CA GLN A 179 -17.08 14.14 -7.41
C GLN A 179 -15.67 13.60 -7.21
N TYR A 180 -14.68 14.36 -7.60
CA TYR A 180 -13.26 14.05 -7.43
C TYR A 180 -12.42 15.31 -7.25
N LEU A 181 -11.19 15.13 -6.81
CA LEU A 181 -10.25 16.23 -6.60
C LEU A 181 -9.34 16.40 -7.82
N VAL A 182 -9.08 17.67 -8.16
CA VAL A 182 -8.15 18.05 -9.20
C VAL A 182 -7.05 18.93 -8.65
N ASP A 183 -5.88 18.89 -9.30
CA ASP A 183 -4.76 19.78 -9.03
C ASP A 183 -4.98 21.18 -9.68
N ALA A 184 -3.99 22.04 -9.56
CA ALA A 184 -4.04 23.39 -10.14
C ALA A 184 -4.17 23.40 -11.68
N TYR A 185 -3.89 22.29 -12.34
CA TYR A 185 -4.01 22.14 -13.80
C TYR A 185 -5.30 21.43 -14.22
N GLY A 186 -6.21 21.16 -13.29
CA GLY A 186 -7.49 20.48 -13.57
C GLY A 186 -7.36 18.97 -13.78
N ARG A 187 -6.25 18.36 -13.38
CA ARG A 187 -6.03 16.91 -13.50
C ARG A 187 -6.41 16.21 -12.21
N ALA A 188 -6.98 15.00 -12.32
CA ALA A 188 -7.26 14.18 -11.16
C ALA A 188 -5.97 13.95 -10.32
N ILE A 189 -6.10 14.00 -9.00
CA ILE A 189 -4.97 13.81 -8.10
C ILE A 189 -4.74 12.35 -7.72
N GLU A 190 -3.50 11.99 -7.44
CA GLU A 190 -3.13 10.72 -6.81
C GLU A 190 -3.50 10.76 -5.33
N ALA A 191 -4.78 10.62 -5.03
CA ALA A 191 -5.31 10.72 -3.68
C ALA A 191 -5.05 9.44 -2.89
N VAL A 192 -3.79 9.21 -2.56
CA VAL A 192 -3.37 8.11 -1.67
C VAL A 192 -3.87 8.36 -0.25
N THR A 193 -4.07 7.28 0.51
CA THR A 193 -4.58 7.31 1.87
C THR A 193 -3.71 6.49 2.81
N THR A 194 -3.89 6.68 4.09
CA THR A 194 -3.25 5.90 5.15
C THR A 194 -4.27 5.61 6.24
N SER A 195 -4.08 4.53 7.01
CA SER A 195 -4.98 4.21 8.11
C SER A 195 -4.81 5.19 9.27
N SER A 196 -3.57 5.40 9.70
CA SER A 196 -3.21 6.28 10.82
C SER A 196 -1.79 6.79 10.58
N SER A 197 -1.56 8.09 10.69
CA SER A 197 -0.25 8.67 10.40
C SER A 197 0.68 8.77 11.62
N GLY A 198 0.13 8.71 12.81
CA GLY A 198 0.88 8.87 14.07
C GLY A 198 1.19 10.35 14.38
N ASP A 199 0.19 11.20 14.45
CA ASP A 199 0.18 12.64 14.75
C ASP A 199 0.37 13.56 13.54
N ARG A 200 1.07 13.14 12.50
CA ARG A 200 1.36 13.99 11.34
C ARG A 200 1.53 13.16 10.08
N THR A 201 0.89 13.58 9.01
CA THR A 201 1.10 12.95 7.71
C THR A 201 2.50 13.24 7.17
N GLU A 202 2.94 12.42 6.24
CA GLU A 202 4.22 12.61 5.57
C GLU A 202 4.04 13.35 4.25
N SER A 203 5.10 13.95 3.72
CA SER A 203 5.09 14.54 2.39
C SER A 203 5.65 13.58 1.34
N ALA A 204 5.17 13.72 0.10
CA ALA A 204 5.71 12.95 -1.01
C ALA A 204 7.20 13.25 -1.26
N LEU A 205 7.63 14.49 -1.04
CA LEU A 205 9.04 14.88 -1.14
C LEU A 205 9.92 14.03 -0.22
N ASN A 206 9.50 13.88 1.03
CA ASN A 206 10.27 13.13 2.03
C ASN A 206 10.31 11.62 1.74
N LEU A 207 9.21 11.04 1.28
CA LEU A 207 9.12 9.59 1.03
C LEU A 207 9.59 9.16 -0.36
N ARG A 208 9.32 9.99 -1.37
CA ARG A 208 9.55 9.62 -2.78
C ARG A 208 10.67 10.42 -3.45
N GLY A 209 11.20 11.46 -2.76
CA GLY A 209 12.20 12.35 -3.32
C GLY A 209 11.66 13.34 -4.37
N THR A 210 10.36 13.32 -4.63
CA THR A 210 9.69 14.20 -5.60
C THR A 210 8.54 14.94 -4.92
N ALA A 211 8.52 16.25 -5.05
CA ALA A 211 7.46 17.08 -4.49
C ALA A 211 6.15 16.87 -5.26
N VAL A 212 5.07 16.66 -4.52
CA VAL A 212 3.70 16.65 -5.02
C VAL A 212 2.91 17.69 -4.24
N SER A 213 2.40 18.70 -4.93
CA SER A 213 1.85 19.91 -4.30
C SER A 213 0.72 19.62 -3.29
N TYR A 214 -0.05 18.60 -3.52
CA TYR A 214 -1.18 18.21 -2.67
C TYR A 214 -0.87 17.05 -1.69
N LEU A 215 0.36 16.54 -1.66
CA LEU A 215 0.83 15.54 -0.69
C LEU A 215 1.87 16.16 0.24
N GLN A 216 1.39 17.08 1.08
CA GLN A 216 2.17 17.79 2.08
C GLN A 216 2.01 17.13 3.45
N SER A 217 3.00 17.36 4.32
CA SER A 217 2.88 16.99 5.72
C SER A 217 1.91 17.91 6.44
N VAL A 218 0.84 17.36 6.99
CA VAL A 218 -0.17 18.08 7.77
C VAL A 218 -0.37 17.43 9.14
N GLU A 219 -0.85 18.20 10.10
CA GLU A 219 -1.24 17.69 11.40
C GLU A 219 -2.36 16.65 11.26
N ASP A 220 -2.33 15.63 12.11
CA ASP A 220 -3.32 14.58 12.11
C ASP A 220 -4.02 14.44 13.47
N TYR A 221 -5.19 13.83 13.47
CA TYR A 221 -6.08 13.72 14.64
C TYR A 221 -6.47 12.26 14.88
N ASP A 222 -5.48 11.37 14.80
CA ASP A 222 -5.64 9.91 14.75
C ASP A 222 -5.36 9.19 16.08
N SER A 223 -5.32 9.93 17.20
CA SER A 223 -5.00 9.38 18.53
C SER A 223 -5.95 8.27 19.00
N ASP A 224 -7.15 8.19 18.45
CA ASP A 224 -8.12 7.11 18.74
C ASP A 224 -7.87 5.83 17.94
N SER A 225 -6.91 5.82 17.03
CA SER A 225 -6.57 4.63 16.25
C SER A 225 -6.03 3.52 17.16
N PRO A 226 -6.47 2.27 16.97
CA PRO A 226 -5.87 1.12 17.65
C PRO A 226 -4.39 0.96 17.33
N GLU A 227 -3.96 1.41 16.16
CA GLU A 227 -2.56 1.39 15.71
C GLU A 227 -1.85 2.73 15.88
N TYR A 228 -2.42 3.65 16.66
CA TYR A 228 -1.74 4.92 16.97
C TYR A 228 -0.39 4.69 17.63
N THR A 229 -0.32 3.73 18.55
CA THR A 229 0.93 3.18 19.06
C THR A 229 0.95 1.68 18.87
N TRP A 230 2.10 1.12 18.53
CA TRP A 230 2.27 -0.31 18.38
C TRP A 230 3.67 -0.78 18.82
N GLU A 231 3.77 -2.06 19.13
CA GLU A 231 5.02 -2.71 19.49
C GLU A 231 5.14 -4.03 18.73
N SER A 232 6.35 -4.32 18.27
CA SER A 232 6.70 -5.61 17.68
C SER A 232 8.02 -6.11 18.29
N ARG A 233 8.06 -7.36 18.69
CA ARG A 233 9.23 -8.00 19.28
C ARG A 233 9.72 -9.11 18.36
N ILE A 234 10.96 -8.99 17.90
CA ILE A 234 11.56 -9.87 16.90
C ILE A 234 12.82 -10.50 17.46
N ALA A 235 12.95 -11.81 17.29
CA ALA A 235 14.21 -12.48 17.59
C ALA A 235 15.29 -12.05 16.56
N PRO A 236 16.52 -11.72 16.98
CA PRO A 236 17.58 -11.34 16.04
C PRO A 236 17.78 -12.36 14.91
N ALA A 237 17.73 -13.65 15.24
CA ALA A 237 17.88 -14.73 14.24
C ALA A 237 16.79 -14.71 13.15
N LEU A 238 15.59 -14.29 13.47
CA LEU A 238 14.51 -14.13 12.47
C LEU A 238 14.84 -12.99 11.50
N LEU A 239 15.30 -11.85 12.01
CA LEU A 239 15.70 -10.72 11.14
C LEU A 239 16.88 -11.12 10.26
N GLU A 240 17.90 -11.79 10.81
CA GLU A 240 19.04 -12.33 10.05
C GLU A 240 18.58 -13.21 8.89
N SER A 241 17.69 -14.17 9.16
CA SER A 241 17.17 -15.12 8.18
C SER A 241 16.33 -14.42 7.09
N LEU A 242 15.42 -13.54 7.47
CA LEU A 242 14.57 -12.82 6.52
C LEU A 242 15.38 -11.86 5.65
N ALA A 243 16.37 -11.16 6.22
CA ALA A 243 17.27 -10.29 5.48
C ALA A 243 18.12 -11.09 4.47
N ALA A 244 18.65 -12.25 4.89
CA ALA A 244 19.42 -13.12 4.02
C ALA A 244 18.62 -13.63 2.80
N GLN A 245 17.35 -13.94 2.97
CA GLN A 245 16.45 -14.32 1.86
C GLN A 245 16.32 -13.23 0.79
N ARG A 246 16.56 -11.97 1.15
CA ARG A 246 16.57 -10.82 0.23
C ARG A 246 17.97 -10.39 -0.21
N GLY A 247 18.97 -11.19 0.07
CA GLY A 247 20.35 -10.93 -0.33
C GLY A 247 21.16 -10.07 0.64
N TYR A 248 20.63 -9.73 1.82
CA TYR A 248 21.33 -8.98 2.85
C TYR A 248 21.98 -9.94 3.86
N THR A 249 23.23 -10.30 3.62
CA THR A 249 23.97 -11.23 4.47
C THR A 249 24.78 -10.49 5.52
N THR A 250 24.37 -10.60 6.77
CA THR A 250 25.07 -9.99 7.91
C THR A 250 25.80 -11.01 8.78
N GLY A 251 25.47 -12.30 8.66
CA GLY A 251 25.79 -13.27 9.67
C GLY A 251 25.04 -12.96 10.97
N LYS A 252 25.59 -13.38 12.11
CA LYS A 252 24.98 -13.09 13.40
C LYS A 252 25.02 -11.59 13.67
N LEU A 253 23.86 -10.99 13.93
CA LEU A 253 23.73 -9.56 14.19
C LEU A 253 24.40 -9.17 15.50
N THR A 254 25.16 -8.09 15.48
CA THR A 254 25.85 -7.49 16.62
C THR A 254 25.33 -6.10 16.97
N SER A 255 24.82 -5.36 15.99
CA SER A 255 24.21 -4.05 16.23
C SER A 255 23.25 -3.63 15.11
N ILE A 256 22.37 -2.72 15.49
CA ILE A 256 21.49 -2.00 14.55
C ILE A 256 21.74 -0.51 14.77
N ARG A 257 21.95 0.25 13.68
CA ARG A 257 22.10 1.70 13.75
C ARG A 257 20.84 2.38 13.21
N LEU A 258 20.23 3.18 14.08
CA LEU A 258 19.11 4.05 13.78
C LEU A 258 19.11 5.22 14.76
N SER A 259 19.06 6.47 14.28
CA SER A 259 18.93 7.63 15.15
C SER A 259 17.64 7.58 15.96
N PRO A 260 17.62 8.14 17.18
CA PRO A 260 16.39 8.18 17.99
C PRO A 260 15.38 9.16 17.38
N LEU A 261 14.10 8.91 17.63
CA LEU A 261 13.00 9.71 17.06
C LEU A 261 13.04 11.18 17.54
N ASP A 262 13.44 11.41 18.79
CA ASP A 262 13.53 12.76 19.40
C ASP A 262 14.81 13.51 19.00
N ASP A 263 15.72 12.86 18.26
CA ASP A 263 16.95 13.45 17.76
C ASP A 263 17.31 12.84 16.40
N ALA A 264 16.40 13.03 15.46
CA ALA A 264 16.44 12.40 14.14
C ALA A 264 17.68 12.85 13.35
N GLY A 265 18.43 11.84 12.84
CA GLY A 265 19.52 12.02 11.90
C GLY A 265 19.04 11.96 10.44
N VAL A 266 20.00 11.84 9.53
CA VAL A 266 19.75 11.72 8.08
C VAL A 266 19.08 10.42 7.65
N ASP A 267 19.05 9.43 8.55
CA ASP A 267 18.39 8.14 8.38
C ASP A 267 16.87 8.20 8.60
N ARG A 268 16.35 9.38 8.95
CA ARG A 268 14.92 9.66 9.13
C ARG A 268 14.46 10.83 8.26
N THR A 269 13.18 10.84 7.94
CA THR A 269 12.50 12.00 7.37
C THR A 269 12.35 13.10 8.44
N PRO A 270 12.05 14.36 8.07
CA PRO A 270 11.78 15.41 9.03
C PRO A 270 10.63 15.11 10.00
N THR A 271 9.68 14.24 9.63
CA THR A 271 8.59 13.80 10.50
C THR A 271 8.96 12.56 11.34
N GLY A 272 10.16 12.03 11.18
CA GLY A 272 10.70 10.93 11.97
C GLY A 272 10.60 9.55 11.35
N ARG A 273 10.00 9.40 10.16
CA ARG A 273 9.91 8.10 9.50
C ARG A 273 11.27 7.60 9.08
N VAL A 274 11.50 6.31 9.27
CA VAL A 274 12.78 5.66 8.98
C VAL A 274 12.97 5.58 7.46
N LYS A 275 14.04 6.19 6.97
CA LYS A 275 14.49 6.09 5.58
C LYS A 275 15.32 4.83 5.37
N TYR A 276 16.21 4.54 6.29
CA TYR A 276 17.04 3.33 6.31
C TYR A 276 17.55 3.02 7.71
N ILE A 277 17.93 1.77 7.91
CA ILE A 277 18.72 1.31 9.05
C ILE A 277 20.00 0.64 8.55
N ILE A 278 20.98 0.51 9.42
CA ILE A 278 22.19 -0.27 9.15
C ILE A 278 22.20 -1.47 10.09
N LEU A 279 22.20 -2.67 9.51
CA LEU A 279 22.37 -3.93 10.22
C LEU A 279 23.82 -4.32 10.15
N SER A 280 24.50 -4.49 11.30
CA SER A 280 25.87 -4.96 11.39
C SER A 280 25.93 -6.32 12.07
N GLY A 281 26.70 -7.22 11.52
CA GLY A 281 26.91 -8.56 12.05
C GLY A 281 28.32 -9.09 11.76
N GLU A 282 28.54 -10.35 12.09
CA GLU A 282 29.85 -10.99 11.95
C GLU A 282 30.36 -11.06 10.51
N ALA A 283 29.45 -11.10 9.51
CA ALA A 283 29.79 -11.16 8.10
C ALA A 283 29.86 -9.78 7.40
N GLY A 284 29.55 -8.70 8.12
CA GLY A 284 29.57 -7.34 7.60
C GLY A 284 28.35 -6.52 7.93
N ALA A 285 28.26 -5.33 7.32
CA ALA A 285 27.17 -4.40 7.51
C ALA A 285 26.37 -4.22 6.21
N VAL A 286 25.06 -4.09 6.33
CA VAL A 286 24.15 -3.84 5.21
C VAL A 286 23.19 -2.69 5.54
N LYS A 287 22.84 -1.93 4.53
CA LYS A 287 21.86 -0.85 4.60
C LYS A 287 20.55 -1.34 4.03
N ILE A 288 19.50 -1.25 4.83
CA ILE A 288 18.13 -1.65 4.45
C ILE A 288 17.22 -0.43 4.53
N SER A 289 16.37 -0.21 3.52
CA SER A 289 15.38 0.87 3.58
C SER A 289 14.30 0.60 4.63
N GLY A 290 13.73 1.67 5.19
CA GLY A 290 12.65 1.55 6.17
C GLY A 290 11.43 0.83 5.61
N SER A 291 11.06 1.11 4.36
CA SER A 291 9.93 0.45 3.69
C SER A 291 10.19 -1.04 3.44
N GLU A 292 11.40 -1.41 3.06
CA GLU A 292 11.77 -2.82 2.87
C GLU A 292 11.79 -3.58 4.21
N LEU A 293 12.29 -2.95 5.27
CA LEU A 293 12.24 -3.51 6.61
C LEU A 293 10.79 -3.69 7.09
N GLN A 294 9.93 -2.71 6.84
CA GLN A 294 8.51 -2.79 7.13
C GLN A 294 7.86 -4.00 6.45
N ASP A 295 8.10 -4.17 5.15
CA ASP A 295 7.58 -5.31 4.39
C ASP A 295 8.13 -6.65 4.91
N LEU A 296 9.43 -6.69 5.21
CA LEU A 296 10.13 -7.88 5.66
C LEU A 296 9.59 -8.39 7.01
N LEU A 297 9.31 -7.49 7.93
CA LEU A 297 8.89 -7.80 9.30
C LEU A 297 7.38 -7.64 9.53
N GLY A 298 6.64 -7.17 8.56
CA GLY A 298 5.20 -6.88 8.70
C GLY A 298 4.90 -5.76 9.70
N LEU A 299 5.76 -4.73 9.77
CA LEU A 299 5.55 -3.61 10.68
C LEU A 299 4.41 -2.71 10.19
N ASN A 300 3.67 -2.11 11.12
CA ASN A 300 2.54 -1.26 10.78
C ASN A 300 2.94 0.00 10.00
N SER A 301 4.09 0.57 10.30
CA SER A 301 4.60 1.80 9.66
C SER A 301 6.11 1.85 9.69
N THR A 302 6.69 2.86 9.06
CA THR A 302 8.12 3.21 9.18
C THR A 302 8.41 4.24 10.29
N LEU A 303 7.39 4.63 11.05
CA LEU A 303 7.56 5.57 12.17
C LEU A 303 7.78 4.79 13.47
N PHE A 304 9.02 4.44 13.78
CA PHE A 304 9.35 3.63 14.94
C PHE A 304 10.74 3.96 15.53
N ASP A 305 10.92 3.61 16.79
CA ASP A 305 12.20 3.47 17.46
C ASP A 305 12.53 2.00 17.69
N ILE A 306 13.81 1.73 17.93
CA ILE A 306 14.33 0.41 18.23
C ILE A 306 14.88 0.42 19.65
N GLU A 307 14.65 -0.68 20.38
CA GLU A 307 15.23 -0.95 21.69
C GLU A 307 15.81 -2.36 21.72
N THR A 308 16.99 -2.50 22.29
CA THR A 308 17.64 -3.78 22.58
C THR A 308 18.03 -3.85 24.06
N GLY A 309 18.06 -5.05 24.61
CA GLY A 309 18.35 -5.25 26.04
C GLY A 309 19.83 -5.20 26.40
N THR A 310 20.75 -5.10 25.44
CA THR A 310 22.20 -5.13 25.69
C THR A 310 22.71 -3.74 26.07
N PRO A 311 23.40 -3.59 27.21
CA PRO A 311 23.97 -2.30 27.60
C PRO A 311 25.07 -1.87 26.64
N VAL A 312 25.22 -0.56 26.47
CA VAL A 312 26.29 0.03 25.66
C VAL A 312 27.66 -0.25 26.33
N PRO A 313 28.65 -0.78 25.59
CA PRO A 313 29.97 -1.05 26.13
C PRO A 313 30.74 0.24 26.40
N GLU A 314 31.87 0.14 27.14
CA GLU A 314 32.76 1.26 27.44
C GLU A 314 33.39 1.88 26.17
N THR A 315 33.56 1.08 25.14
CA THR A 315 34.07 1.53 23.85
C THR A 315 33.17 1.05 22.72
N LEU A 316 32.88 1.93 21.76
CA LEU A 316 32.11 1.62 20.57
C LEU A 316 32.96 1.85 19.33
N LYS A 317 33.03 0.84 18.45
CA LYS A 317 33.67 0.98 17.15
C LYS A 317 32.69 1.66 16.17
N VAL A 318 33.03 2.88 15.79
CA VAL A 318 32.19 3.70 14.92
C VAL A 318 32.80 3.73 13.52
N PRO A 319 32.04 3.39 12.47
CA PRO A 319 32.52 3.52 11.13
C PRO A 319 32.74 4.99 10.77
N ILE A 320 33.77 5.25 9.99
CA ILE A 320 34.00 6.55 9.35
C ILE A 320 33.47 6.42 7.92
N GLU A 321 32.48 7.25 7.59
CA GLU A 321 31.88 7.27 6.27
C GLU A 321 32.32 8.51 5.49
N ASP A 322 32.45 8.38 4.17
CA ASP A 322 32.62 9.50 3.29
C ASP A 322 31.28 10.25 3.07
N HIS A 323 31.32 11.29 2.27
CA HIS A 323 30.11 12.10 1.99
C HIS A 323 29.04 11.36 1.14
N TYR A 324 29.34 10.17 0.62
CA TYR A 324 28.38 9.29 -0.05
C TYR A 324 27.82 8.20 0.89
N GLY A 325 28.24 8.20 2.17
CA GLY A 325 27.84 7.18 3.14
C GLY A 325 28.56 5.85 3.00
N MET A 326 29.70 5.84 2.31
CA MET A 326 30.53 4.65 2.18
C MET A 326 31.53 4.57 3.35
N GLU A 327 31.63 3.40 3.99
CA GLU A 327 32.56 3.18 5.05
C GLU A 327 34.01 3.20 4.54
N ILE A 328 34.81 4.14 5.03
CA ILE A 328 36.23 4.33 4.66
C ILE A 328 37.18 3.95 5.81
N GLY A 329 36.64 3.54 6.94
CA GLY A 329 37.42 3.13 8.10
C GLY A 329 36.55 3.03 9.35
N SER A 330 37.16 2.81 10.51
CA SER A 330 36.49 2.83 11.78
C SER A 330 37.36 3.42 12.89
N LYS A 331 36.71 4.00 13.90
CA LYS A 331 37.40 4.55 15.09
C LYS A 331 36.75 4.03 16.35
N ASP A 332 37.56 3.60 17.31
CA ASP A 332 37.07 3.27 18.65
C ASP A 332 36.80 4.56 19.42
N ILE A 333 35.58 4.75 19.87
CA ILE A 333 35.16 5.88 20.68
C ILE A 333 34.92 5.37 22.11
N GLY A 334 35.68 5.90 23.06
CA GLY A 334 35.44 5.65 24.46
C GLY A 334 34.15 6.32 24.95
N ILE A 335 33.29 5.55 25.59
CA ILE A 335 32.05 6.03 26.16
C ILE A 335 32.29 6.28 27.65
N LYS A 336 32.41 7.54 28.07
CA LYS A 336 32.42 7.91 29.47
C LYS A 336 30.99 8.22 29.90
N VAL A 337 30.44 7.37 30.77
CA VAL A 337 29.21 7.70 31.50
C VAL A 337 29.64 8.58 32.68
N ASN A 338 29.32 9.83 32.64
CA ASN A 338 29.58 10.74 33.75
C ASN A 338 28.59 10.44 34.88
N GLU A 339 29.03 10.52 36.13
CA GLU A 339 28.22 10.27 37.34
C GLU A 339 26.97 11.14 37.43
N SER A 340 26.87 12.22 36.63
CA SER A 340 25.70 13.10 36.50
C SER A 340 24.60 12.57 35.56
N LYS A 341 24.63 11.34 35.12
CA LYS A 341 23.59 10.66 34.31
C LYS A 341 23.30 11.23 32.92
N LYS A 342 24.19 12.05 32.34
CA LYS A 342 24.04 12.51 30.94
C LYS A 342 25.32 12.15 30.16
N PRO A 343 25.27 11.22 29.19
CA PRO A 343 26.44 10.91 28.36
C PRO A 343 26.79 12.12 27.48
N VAL A 344 28.06 12.46 27.43
CA VAL A 344 28.59 13.61 26.67
C VAL A 344 28.45 13.39 25.15
N TRP A 345 28.27 12.12 24.71
CA TRP A 345 28.06 11.72 23.29
C TRP A 345 26.64 11.17 23.06
N LYS A 346 25.67 11.88 23.57
CA LYS A 346 24.30 11.44 23.69
C LYS A 346 23.69 10.90 22.38
N ASN A 347 24.01 11.53 21.24
CA ASN A 347 23.36 11.24 19.98
C ASN A 347 23.95 10.00 19.29
N LEU A 348 25.26 9.87 19.28
CA LEU A 348 25.93 8.74 18.63
C LEU A 348 25.65 7.42 19.36
N VAL A 349 25.70 7.42 20.69
CA VAL A 349 25.43 6.24 21.53
C VAL A 349 23.97 5.80 21.40
N ARG A 350 23.04 6.72 21.35
CA ARG A 350 21.60 6.44 21.21
C ARG A 350 21.23 5.89 19.84
N SER A 351 22.08 6.08 18.84
CA SER A 351 21.89 5.54 17.48
C SER A 351 22.31 4.08 17.34
N TYR A 352 23.12 3.55 18.27
CA TYR A 352 23.59 2.16 18.23
C TYR A 352 22.80 1.29 19.20
N HIS A 353 22.17 0.27 18.65
CA HIS A 353 21.39 -0.72 19.39
C HIS A 353 22.15 -2.04 19.35
N LEU A 354 22.76 -2.41 20.48
CA LEU A 354 23.66 -3.57 20.58
C LEU A 354 22.90 -4.85 20.86
N LEU A 355 23.40 -5.93 20.27
CA LEU A 355 22.87 -7.28 20.43
C LEU A 355 23.96 -8.17 21.05
N GLY A 356 23.67 -8.74 22.22
CA GLY A 356 24.62 -9.58 22.99
C GLY A 356 24.61 -11.05 22.56
N GLY A 357 23.65 -11.47 21.74
CA GLY A 357 23.53 -12.85 21.27
C GLY A 357 22.89 -13.82 22.26
N GLY A 358 22.25 -13.35 23.32
CA GLY A 358 21.49 -14.17 24.24
C GLY A 358 20.29 -14.85 23.61
N LYS A 359 19.91 -16.05 24.06
CA LYS A 359 18.80 -16.82 23.49
C LYS A 359 17.44 -16.15 23.62
N GLU A 360 17.25 -15.34 24.68
CA GLU A 360 15.99 -14.64 24.98
C GLU A 360 15.99 -13.17 24.47
N GLU A 361 17.06 -12.77 23.80
CA GLU A 361 17.20 -11.40 23.33
C GLU A 361 16.19 -11.09 22.24
N LYS A 362 15.54 -9.92 22.33
CA LYS A 362 14.59 -9.42 21.35
C LYS A 362 14.98 -8.03 20.87
N ILE A 363 14.72 -7.78 19.61
CA ILE A 363 14.70 -6.44 19.04
C ILE A 363 13.28 -5.94 19.20
N ILE A 364 13.10 -4.82 19.88
CA ILE A 364 11.78 -4.24 20.15
C ILE A 364 11.63 -3.02 19.26
N PHE A 365 10.61 -3.06 18.38
CA PHE A 365 10.18 -1.94 17.55
C PHE A 365 8.98 -1.29 18.22
N ARG A 366 9.09 -0.01 18.58
CA ARG A 366 7.98 0.78 19.11
C ARG A 366 7.65 1.88 18.14
N GLY A 367 6.45 1.86 17.61
CA GLY A 367 6.07 2.74 16.53
C GLY A 367 4.71 3.40 16.70
N LYS A 368 4.40 4.23 15.74
CA LYS A 368 3.14 4.95 15.63
C LYS A 368 2.56 4.82 14.22
N GLY A 369 1.24 4.73 14.17
CA GLY A 369 0.49 4.75 12.93
C GLY A 369 0.52 3.44 12.16
N LYS A 370 -0.26 3.41 11.08
CA LYS A 370 -0.37 2.28 10.15
C LYS A 370 -0.54 2.79 8.73
N GLY A 371 0.35 2.33 7.85
CA GLY A 371 0.41 2.73 6.44
C GLY A 371 1.57 3.66 6.14
N SER A 372 1.56 4.24 4.94
CA SER A 372 2.64 5.10 4.45
C SER A 372 2.70 6.47 5.12
N GLY A 373 1.60 6.91 5.70
CA GLY A 373 1.44 8.25 6.26
C GLY A 373 1.12 9.32 5.22
N LEU A 374 0.97 8.97 3.94
CA LEU A 374 0.64 9.94 2.88
C LEU A 374 -0.86 10.16 2.74
N GLY A 375 -1.24 11.41 2.54
CA GLY A 375 -2.60 11.80 2.19
C GLY A 375 -3.60 11.64 3.34
N LEU A 376 -4.84 11.33 3.00
CA LEU A 376 -5.94 11.22 3.96
C LEU A 376 -5.70 10.09 4.96
N SER A 377 -5.64 10.44 6.23
CA SER A 377 -5.61 9.51 7.35
C SER A 377 -7.05 9.14 7.74
N ALA A 378 -7.39 7.85 7.66
CA ALA A 378 -8.76 7.40 7.93
C ALA A 378 -9.18 7.71 9.38
N TRP A 379 -8.34 7.36 10.34
CA TRP A 379 -8.59 7.65 11.75
C TRP A 379 -8.50 9.13 12.07
N GLY A 380 -7.62 9.87 11.38
CA GLY A 380 -7.53 11.32 11.52
C GLY A 380 -8.77 12.03 10.99
N ALA A 381 -9.31 11.60 9.87
CA ALA A 381 -10.58 12.11 9.34
C ALA A 381 -11.74 11.86 10.32
N ARG A 382 -11.77 10.67 10.94
CA ARG A 382 -12.72 10.38 12.01
C ARG A 382 -12.53 11.31 13.22
N GLY A 383 -11.29 11.55 13.62
CA GLY A 383 -10.97 12.50 14.70
C GLY A 383 -11.48 13.91 14.40
N MET A 384 -11.27 14.40 13.16
CA MET A 384 -11.81 15.69 12.73
C MET A 384 -13.34 15.75 12.79
N ALA A 385 -14.02 14.74 12.27
CA ALA A 385 -15.48 14.67 12.25
C ALA A 385 -16.10 14.56 13.66
N ASN A 386 -15.42 13.87 14.58
CA ASN A 386 -15.88 13.74 15.96
C ASN A 386 -15.62 15.01 16.81
N ALA A 387 -14.55 15.72 16.50
CA ALA A 387 -14.19 16.94 17.23
C ALA A 387 -15.05 18.16 16.84
N ASP A 388 -15.52 18.21 15.60
CA ASP A 388 -16.31 19.31 15.06
C ASP A 388 -17.51 18.77 14.26
N ALA A 389 -18.71 18.94 14.81
CA ALA A 389 -19.97 18.57 14.15
C ALA A 389 -20.23 19.32 12.82
N LYS A 390 -19.50 20.41 12.55
CA LYS A 390 -19.55 21.16 11.30
C LYS A 390 -18.53 20.69 10.26
N ALA A 391 -17.61 19.78 10.62
CA ALA A 391 -16.67 19.23 9.71
C ALA A 391 -17.39 18.43 8.61
N THR A 392 -17.16 18.79 7.35
CA THR A 392 -17.70 18.12 6.19
C THR A 392 -16.63 17.34 5.46
N TYR A 393 -17.01 16.41 4.61
CA TYR A 393 -16.05 15.73 3.74
C TYR A 393 -15.21 16.70 2.92
N LYS A 394 -15.74 17.87 2.57
CA LYS A 394 -15.00 18.91 1.83
C LYS A 394 -13.88 19.52 2.67
N THR A 395 -14.14 19.81 3.96
CA THR A 395 -13.11 20.33 4.87
C THR A 395 -12.05 19.27 5.20
N ILE A 396 -12.45 18.01 5.36
CA ILE A 396 -11.54 16.89 5.55
C ILE A 396 -10.61 16.75 4.34
N LEU A 397 -11.15 16.72 3.14
CA LEU A 397 -10.35 16.60 1.90
C LEU A 397 -9.40 17.79 1.71
N ALA A 398 -9.85 19.02 1.99
CA ALA A 398 -9.02 20.21 1.90
C ALA A 398 -7.85 20.20 2.88
N HIS A 399 -8.03 19.57 4.05
CA HIS A 399 -6.98 19.42 5.05
C HIS A 399 -5.86 18.47 4.57
N TYR A 400 -6.24 17.27 4.08
CA TYR A 400 -5.26 16.25 3.70
C TYR A 400 -4.69 16.43 2.29
N TYR A 401 -5.38 17.15 1.41
CA TYR A 401 -4.96 17.43 0.04
C TYR A 401 -5.01 18.93 -0.23
N PRO A 402 -4.10 19.70 0.39
CA PRO A 402 -4.11 21.16 0.24
C PRO A 402 -3.90 21.59 -1.21
N GLY A 403 -4.54 22.69 -1.60
CA GLY A 403 -4.42 23.27 -2.94
C GLY A 403 -5.19 22.54 -4.04
N THR A 404 -6.02 21.59 -3.69
CA THR A 404 -6.89 20.89 -4.65
C THR A 404 -8.28 21.51 -4.71
N GLN A 405 -9.00 21.21 -5.78
CA GLN A 405 -10.38 21.63 -5.98
C GLN A 405 -11.28 20.40 -6.15
N LEU A 406 -12.45 20.45 -5.52
CA LEU A 406 -13.50 19.44 -5.71
C LEU A 406 -14.32 19.81 -6.95
N VAL A 407 -14.36 18.90 -7.91
CA VAL A 407 -15.12 19.04 -9.16
C VAL A 407 -16.07 17.85 -9.34
N ARG A 408 -16.92 17.93 -10.37
CA ARG A 408 -17.89 16.87 -10.69
C ARG A 408 -17.90 16.54 -12.19
#